data_c389a4eb405147c6a630c27da8c90b43
#
_entry.id   c389a4eb405147c6a630c27da8c90b43
#
_cell.length_a   1.000
_cell.length_b   1.000
_cell.length_c   1.000
_cell.angle_alpha   90.00
_cell.angle_beta   90.00
_cell.angle_gamma   90.00
#
_symmetry.space_group_name_H-M   'P 1'
#
loop_
_entity.id
_entity.type
_entity.pdbx_description
1 polymer ?
#
loop_
_entity_poly.entity_id
_entity_poly.type
_entity_poly.pdbx_seq_one_letter_code
_entity_poly.pdbx_strand_id
1 'polypeptide(L)'
;MKQKRRKRISLYILVFIAGLTLCSSVNILPVTNTHAGYSIFLSNYPFPSFQSISYSPEFNLNSDSVVIPLKRAGRLFLIEAKIDGQIGNLVFDTGANGLVLNSTYFRNYTKTGGTISTGITGNIGPVEQIAVRKIEFSGILYKNLKADLVNLGHIENHRGVKILGLIGFSMMRNLEIIIDPKNSELKLIRIDKRGERVNNTDSEFKTDFTQKIEGNTNILFIRGKIAGKNLNFCFDTAAETNAISSDSNKSILSTLTIMRRSILKGAGTARSEVLFGRMNDFKIGENEIREMETIITNLDALSDVYGTKTDGMLGYNFLQQGTFCINFVKKQFGIRFSKKEEI
;
A
#
# COMPACT_ATOMS: atom_id res chain seq x y z
N MET A 1 32.17 6.15 -40.12
CA MET A 1 31.70 6.55 -38.77
C MET A 1 30.31 5.98 -38.53
N LYS A 2 30.19 4.89 -37.77
CA LYS A 2 28.90 4.25 -37.43
C LYS A 2 28.43 4.80 -36.10
N GLN A 3 27.38 5.62 -36.14
CA GLN A 3 26.71 6.15 -34.91
C GLN A 3 26.00 5.00 -34.20
N LYS A 4 26.49 4.60 -33.03
CA LYS A 4 25.82 3.67 -32.13
C LYS A 4 24.56 4.35 -31.56
N ARG A 5 23.38 3.96 -32.05
CA ARG A 5 22.08 4.28 -31.42
C ARG A 5 22.06 3.66 -30.01
N ARG A 6 22.21 4.49 -28.99
CA ARG A 6 21.92 4.10 -27.60
C ARG A 6 20.41 3.79 -27.51
N LYS A 7 20.06 2.52 -27.32
CA LYS A 7 18.70 2.13 -26.94
C LYS A 7 18.37 2.78 -25.62
N ARG A 8 17.43 3.70 -25.62
CA ARG A 8 16.79 4.23 -24.39
C ARG A 8 15.99 3.06 -23.78
N ILE A 9 16.51 2.45 -22.74
CA ILE A 9 15.76 1.51 -21.92
C ILE A 9 14.80 2.37 -21.07
N SER A 10 13.55 2.46 -21.49
CA SER A 10 12.47 3.02 -20.68
C SER A 10 12.16 2.01 -19.57
N LEU A 11 12.72 2.22 -18.38
CA LEU A 11 12.30 1.50 -17.19
C LEU A 11 10.95 2.07 -16.77
N TYR A 12 9.88 1.31 -16.93
CA TYR A 12 8.57 1.65 -16.41
C TYR A 12 8.54 1.31 -14.93
N ILE A 13 8.47 2.32 -14.08
CA ILE A 13 8.28 2.18 -12.64
C ILE A 13 6.78 2.17 -12.43
N LEU A 14 6.21 1.01 -12.10
CA LEU A 14 4.84 0.89 -11.63
C LEU A 14 4.85 1.13 -10.12
N VAL A 15 4.27 2.22 -9.69
CA VAL A 15 3.96 2.44 -8.29
C VAL A 15 2.44 2.35 -8.18
N PHE A 16 1.99 1.31 -7.50
CA PHE A 16 0.58 1.08 -7.23
C PHE A 16 0.24 1.67 -5.89
N ILE A 17 -0.67 2.61 -5.89
CA ILE A 17 -1.36 3.05 -4.69
C ILE A 17 -2.81 3.22 -5.08
N ALA A 18 -3.63 2.28 -4.69
CA ALA A 18 -5.07 2.45 -4.65
C ALA A 18 -5.42 2.99 -3.27
N GLY A 19 -5.21 4.30 -3.05
CA GLY A 19 -5.79 4.99 -1.91
C GLY A 19 -7.30 5.05 -2.09
N LEU A 20 -8.04 4.09 -1.53
CA LEU A 20 -9.50 4.07 -1.54
C LEU A 20 -10.03 4.76 -0.29
N THR A 21 -10.49 6.00 -0.45
CA THR A 21 -11.32 6.65 0.56
C THR A 21 -12.79 6.35 0.30
N LEU A 22 -13.42 5.68 1.28
CA LEU A 22 -14.88 5.59 1.39
C LEU A 22 -15.44 6.99 1.70
N CYS A 23 -15.87 7.71 0.69
CA CYS A 23 -16.71 8.88 0.88
C CYS A 23 -18.16 8.42 0.93
N SER A 24 -18.76 8.38 2.13
CA SER A 24 -20.19 8.15 2.30
C SER A 24 -20.97 9.21 1.53
N SER A 25 -21.96 8.76 0.76
CA SER A 25 -22.87 9.52 -0.07
C SER A 25 -23.38 10.80 0.61
N VAL A 26 -22.91 11.95 0.15
CA VAL A 26 -23.59 13.22 0.36
C VAL A 26 -24.61 13.36 -0.76
N ASN A 27 -25.89 13.35 -0.43
CA ASN A 27 -26.96 13.74 -1.34
C ASN A 27 -26.79 15.22 -1.70
N ILE A 28 -26.33 15.50 -2.92
CA ILE A 28 -26.27 16.86 -3.45
C ILE A 28 -27.68 17.22 -3.93
N LEU A 29 -28.38 18.03 -3.17
CA LEU A 29 -29.55 18.75 -3.66
C LEU A 29 -29.09 19.87 -4.62
N PRO A 30 -29.84 20.13 -5.71
CA PRO A 30 -29.44 21.16 -6.66
C PRO A 30 -29.55 22.54 -6.02
N VAL A 31 -28.43 23.28 -5.99
CA VAL A 31 -28.39 24.68 -5.54
C VAL A 31 -28.80 25.56 -6.71
N THR A 32 -29.92 26.24 -6.58
CA THR A 32 -30.33 27.37 -7.45
C THR A 32 -29.51 28.61 -7.07
N ASN A 33 -28.90 29.25 -8.07
CA ASN A 33 -28.13 30.47 -7.93
C ASN A 33 -28.99 31.63 -7.42
N THR A 34 -28.58 32.25 -6.29
CA THR A 34 -28.85 33.64 -5.98
C THR A 34 -27.62 34.28 -5.32
N HIS A 35 -27.19 35.42 -5.86
CA HIS A 35 -26.08 36.22 -5.33
C HIS A 35 -26.41 36.80 -3.96
N ALA A 36 -25.59 36.51 -2.94
CA ALA A 36 -25.38 37.37 -1.77
C ALA A 36 -24.15 36.94 -0.95
N GLY A 37 -23.38 37.88 -0.55
CA GLY A 37 -22.30 38.06 0.42
C GLY A 37 -21.72 36.83 1.15
N TYR A 38 -20.41 36.65 1.01
CA TYR A 38 -19.66 35.60 1.74
C TYR A 38 -19.32 36.06 3.15
N SER A 39 -19.97 35.48 4.15
CA SER A 39 -19.41 35.33 5.49
C SER A 39 -18.96 33.87 5.69
N ILE A 40 -17.66 33.70 5.90
CA ILE A 40 -17.08 32.38 6.13
C ILE A 40 -17.45 31.94 7.55
N PHE A 41 -18.49 31.13 7.69
CA PHE A 41 -18.70 30.34 8.90
C PHE A 41 -17.86 29.08 8.79
N LEU A 42 -16.76 29.00 9.54
CA LEU A 42 -16.07 27.76 9.86
C LEU A 42 -17.03 26.94 10.74
N SER A 43 -17.92 26.16 10.11
CA SER A 43 -18.72 25.18 10.84
C SER A 43 -17.83 23.98 11.16
N ASN A 44 -17.74 23.66 12.46
CA ASN A 44 -17.19 22.41 12.98
C ASN A 44 -18.02 21.24 12.43
N TYR A 45 -17.69 20.73 11.24
CA TYR A 45 -18.17 19.43 10.82
C TYR A 45 -17.29 18.39 11.50
N PRO A 46 -17.86 17.51 12.34
CA PRO A 46 -17.10 16.35 12.79
C PRO A 46 -16.72 15.54 11.56
N PHE A 47 -15.44 15.26 11.41
CA PHE A 47 -14.98 14.31 10.39
C PHE A 47 -15.85 13.05 10.47
N PRO A 48 -16.43 12.56 9.35
CA PRO A 48 -17.19 11.33 9.41
C PRO A 48 -16.28 10.24 9.96
N SER A 49 -16.70 9.65 11.08
CA SER A 49 -16.02 8.49 11.63
C SER A 49 -16.08 7.38 10.60
N PHE A 50 -14.94 7.06 10.01
CA PHE A 50 -14.81 5.91 9.12
C PHE A 50 -15.26 4.67 9.90
N GLN A 51 -16.42 4.12 9.56
CA GLN A 51 -16.78 2.78 10.03
C GLN A 51 -15.78 1.83 9.36
N SER A 52 -14.79 1.40 10.11
CA SER A 52 -13.84 0.38 9.66
C SER A 52 -14.63 -0.90 9.38
N ILE A 53 -14.68 -1.30 8.12
CA ILE A 53 -15.18 -2.63 7.78
C ILE A 53 -14.26 -3.62 8.48
N SER A 54 -14.76 -4.32 9.48
CA SER A 54 -13.99 -5.35 10.17
C SER A 54 -14.07 -6.64 9.36
N TYR A 55 -12.97 -7.04 8.79
CA TYR A 55 -12.83 -8.34 8.14
C TYR A 55 -12.47 -9.39 9.20
N SER A 56 -13.20 -10.51 9.20
CA SER A 56 -12.97 -11.64 10.11
C SER A 56 -12.61 -12.87 9.29
N PRO A 57 -11.32 -13.18 9.14
CA PRO A 57 -10.90 -14.39 8.43
C PRO A 57 -11.23 -15.64 9.24
N GLU A 58 -11.70 -16.68 8.55
CA GLU A 58 -11.83 -18.02 9.07
C GLU A 58 -10.58 -18.82 8.68
N PHE A 59 -9.98 -19.50 9.62
CA PHE A 59 -8.85 -20.40 9.35
C PHE A 59 -9.40 -21.82 9.17
N ASN A 60 -9.15 -22.43 8.02
CA ASN A 60 -9.65 -23.76 7.70
C ASN A 60 -8.94 -24.91 8.45
N LEU A 61 -7.78 -24.62 9.04
CA LEU A 61 -6.99 -25.58 9.82
C LEU A 61 -7.17 -25.24 11.30
N ASN A 62 -7.08 -26.25 12.18
CA ASN A 62 -7.00 -26.05 13.64
C ASN A 62 -5.69 -25.36 14.04
N SER A 63 -5.19 -24.51 13.20
CA SER A 63 -3.95 -23.74 13.35
C SER A 63 -4.25 -22.28 13.61
N ASP A 64 -3.56 -21.69 14.57
CA ASP A 64 -3.66 -20.27 14.87
C ASP A 64 -2.70 -19.42 14.04
N SER A 65 -1.95 -20.02 13.13
CA SER A 65 -1.11 -19.32 12.17
C SER A 65 -1.09 -20.00 10.81
N VAL A 66 -0.80 -19.22 9.77
CA VAL A 66 -0.61 -19.70 8.41
C VAL A 66 0.55 -18.98 7.74
N VAL A 67 1.36 -19.74 7.00
CA VAL A 67 2.39 -19.20 6.11
C VAL A 67 1.87 -19.23 4.69
N ILE A 68 1.87 -18.08 4.05
CA ILE A 68 1.41 -17.86 2.68
C ILE A 68 2.65 -17.65 1.82
N PRO A 69 2.94 -18.54 0.86
CA PRO A 69 4.02 -18.33 -0.09
C PRO A 69 3.68 -17.17 -1.01
N LEU A 70 4.58 -16.20 -1.13
CA LEU A 70 4.44 -15.05 -2.00
C LEU A 70 5.10 -15.35 -3.35
N LYS A 71 4.31 -15.40 -4.41
CA LYS A 71 4.85 -15.43 -5.78
C LYS A 71 5.41 -14.06 -6.14
N ARG A 72 6.31 -14.01 -7.11
CA ARG A 72 6.89 -12.77 -7.59
C ARG A 72 6.47 -12.48 -9.04
N ALA A 73 6.09 -11.24 -9.30
CA ALA A 73 5.94 -10.70 -10.65
C ALA A 73 6.76 -9.40 -10.76
N GLY A 74 8.04 -9.53 -11.09
CA GLY A 74 9.01 -8.46 -10.92
C GLY A 74 9.23 -8.14 -9.45
N ARG A 75 8.95 -6.90 -9.05
CA ARG A 75 9.07 -6.44 -7.67
C ARG A 75 7.78 -6.60 -6.85
N LEU A 76 6.67 -7.01 -7.48
CA LEU A 76 5.38 -7.23 -6.81
C LEU A 76 5.34 -8.58 -6.11
N PHE A 77 4.72 -8.59 -4.92
CA PHE A 77 4.37 -9.80 -4.19
C PHE A 77 2.94 -10.22 -4.52
N LEU A 78 2.74 -11.48 -4.86
CA LEU A 78 1.46 -12.03 -5.25
C LEU A 78 1.05 -13.17 -4.31
N ILE A 79 -0.22 -13.16 -3.94
CA ILE A 79 -0.89 -14.25 -3.22
C ILE A 79 -1.79 -14.98 -4.21
N GLU A 80 -1.59 -16.28 -4.39
CA GLU A 80 -2.53 -17.10 -5.14
C GLU A 80 -3.85 -17.23 -4.39
N ALA A 81 -4.95 -16.92 -5.05
CA ALA A 81 -6.27 -16.89 -4.42
C ALA A 81 -7.35 -17.44 -5.34
N LYS A 82 -8.46 -17.88 -4.72
CA LYS A 82 -9.70 -18.26 -5.38
C LYS A 82 -10.81 -17.33 -4.92
N ILE A 83 -11.41 -16.58 -5.85
CA ILE A 83 -12.47 -15.61 -5.59
C ILE A 83 -13.74 -16.06 -6.31
N ASP A 84 -14.77 -16.45 -5.56
CA ASP A 84 -16.03 -16.99 -6.10
C ASP A 84 -15.85 -18.05 -7.19
N GLY A 85 -14.82 -18.91 -7.03
CA GLY A 85 -14.47 -19.95 -7.99
C GLY A 85 -13.40 -19.58 -9.01
N GLN A 86 -13.08 -18.30 -9.21
CA GLN A 86 -12.02 -17.85 -10.10
C GLN A 86 -10.65 -17.95 -9.46
N ILE A 87 -9.72 -18.66 -10.07
CA ILE A 87 -8.33 -18.82 -9.59
C ILE A 87 -7.43 -17.81 -10.29
N GLY A 88 -6.55 -17.18 -9.52
CA GLY A 88 -5.53 -16.23 -10.00
C GLY A 88 -4.75 -15.62 -8.86
N ASN A 89 -4.15 -14.45 -9.08
CA ASN A 89 -3.30 -13.82 -8.10
C ASN A 89 -3.89 -12.50 -7.60
N LEU A 90 -3.72 -12.23 -6.32
CA LEU A 90 -3.91 -10.92 -5.70
C LEU A 90 -2.55 -10.29 -5.45
N VAL A 91 -2.36 -9.04 -5.81
CA VAL A 91 -1.19 -8.28 -5.39
C VAL A 91 -1.33 -7.98 -3.90
N PHE A 92 -0.32 -8.31 -3.11
CA PHE A 92 -0.25 -7.92 -1.71
C PHE A 92 0.15 -6.45 -1.63
N ASP A 93 -0.79 -5.59 -1.30
CA ASP A 93 -0.70 -4.14 -1.41
C ASP A 93 -1.06 -3.46 -0.08
N THR A 94 -0.05 -3.14 0.72
CA THR A 94 -0.26 -2.46 2.00
C THR A 94 -0.54 -0.96 1.85
N GLY A 95 -0.39 -0.41 0.65
CA GLY A 95 -0.85 0.93 0.27
C GLY A 95 -2.35 0.98 -0.08
N ALA A 96 -3.02 -0.18 -0.26
CA ALA A 96 -4.45 -0.26 -0.47
C ALA A 96 -5.22 -0.41 0.85
N ASN A 97 -6.39 0.23 0.94
CA ASN A 97 -7.21 0.16 2.14
C ASN A 97 -7.90 -1.21 2.33
N GLY A 98 -8.28 -1.89 1.25
CA GLY A 98 -9.08 -3.12 1.32
C GLY A 98 -8.93 -4.01 0.12
N LEU A 99 -10.04 -4.60 -0.31
CA LEU A 99 -10.08 -5.45 -1.49
C LEU A 99 -10.40 -4.63 -2.74
N VAL A 100 -9.53 -4.72 -3.72
CA VAL A 100 -9.73 -4.16 -5.07
C VAL A 100 -9.73 -5.29 -6.07
N LEU A 101 -10.72 -5.38 -6.94
CA LEU A 101 -10.83 -6.43 -7.95
C LEU A 101 -10.73 -5.90 -9.38
N ASN A 102 -10.14 -6.70 -10.24
CA ASN A 102 -9.92 -6.35 -11.64
C ASN A 102 -11.23 -6.44 -12.42
N SER A 103 -11.68 -5.34 -12.98
CA SER A 103 -12.91 -5.27 -13.78
C SER A 103 -12.91 -6.22 -14.99
N THR A 104 -11.75 -6.67 -15.46
CA THR A 104 -11.63 -7.69 -16.51
C THR A 104 -12.37 -8.97 -16.13
N TYR A 105 -12.35 -9.36 -14.86
CA TYR A 105 -12.93 -10.63 -14.39
C TYR A 105 -14.25 -10.47 -13.64
N PHE A 106 -14.49 -9.29 -13.03
CA PHE A 106 -15.57 -9.09 -12.04
C PHE A 106 -16.62 -8.06 -12.45
N ARG A 107 -16.57 -7.51 -13.67
CA ARG A 107 -17.51 -6.47 -14.15
C ARG A 107 -18.99 -6.84 -14.10
N ASN A 108 -19.32 -8.14 -14.12
CA ASN A 108 -20.70 -8.64 -14.12
C ASN A 108 -21.22 -8.95 -12.71
N TYR A 109 -20.47 -8.64 -11.66
CA TYR A 109 -20.88 -8.84 -10.27
C TYR A 109 -21.91 -7.81 -9.83
N THR A 110 -22.70 -8.15 -8.79
CA THR A 110 -23.71 -7.27 -8.24
C THR A 110 -23.07 -6.01 -7.66
N LYS A 111 -23.47 -4.86 -8.19
CA LYS A 111 -23.02 -3.55 -7.70
C LYS A 111 -23.70 -3.23 -6.37
N THR A 112 -22.94 -2.75 -5.41
CA THR A 112 -23.40 -2.40 -4.05
C THR A 112 -23.23 -0.93 -3.71
N GLY A 113 -22.59 -0.15 -4.58
CA GLY A 113 -22.30 1.27 -4.37
C GLY A 113 -21.21 1.77 -5.30
N GLY A 114 -20.68 2.93 -4.99
CA GLY A 114 -19.54 3.53 -5.68
C GLY A 114 -18.75 4.42 -4.75
N THR A 115 -17.48 4.62 -5.06
CA THR A 115 -16.54 5.46 -4.32
C THR A 115 -15.70 6.30 -5.29
N ILE A 116 -14.94 7.26 -4.76
CA ILE A 116 -13.90 7.96 -5.53
C ILE A 116 -12.56 7.35 -5.12
N SER A 117 -11.74 7.03 -6.10
CA SER A 117 -10.40 6.48 -5.86
C SER A 117 -9.32 7.44 -6.38
N THR A 118 -8.20 7.47 -5.66
CA THR A 118 -7.04 8.29 -6.00
C THR A 118 -5.78 7.44 -5.86
N GLY A 119 -4.81 7.64 -6.74
CA GLY A 119 -3.50 7.01 -6.69
C GLY A 119 -2.38 8.05 -6.68
N ILE A 120 -1.12 7.61 -6.71
CA ILE A 120 0.05 8.51 -6.71
C ILE A 120 0.07 9.48 -7.90
N THR A 121 -0.54 9.10 -9.02
CA THR A 121 -0.65 9.95 -10.22
C THR A 121 -1.92 10.81 -10.24
N GLY A 122 -2.66 10.88 -9.12
CA GLY A 122 -3.88 11.68 -8.98
C GLY A 122 -5.17 10.87 -9.00
N ASN A 123 -6.29 11.53 -9.27
CA ASN A 123 -7.63 10.96 -9.22
C ASN A 123 -7.84 9.87 -10.29
N ILE A 124 -8.27 8.68 -9.87
CA ILE A 124 -8.62 7.56 -10.76
C ILE A 124 -10.07 7.71 -11.26
N GLY A 125 -10.89 8.47 -10.55
CA GLY A 125 -12.31 8.69 -10.85
C GLY A 125 -13.25 7.86 -9.99
N PRO A 126 -14.55 7.84 -10.35
CA PRO A 126 -15.54 7.05 -9.64
C PRO A 126 -15.26 5.55 -9.84
N VAL A 127 -15.29 4.83 -8.75
CA VAL A 127 -15.04 3.38 -8.69
C VAL A 127 -16.30 2.71 -8.18
N GLU A 128 -16.76 1.67 -8.89
CA GLU A 128 -17.91 0.87 -8.48
C GLU A 128 -17.50 -0.10 -7.37
N GLN A 129 -18.41 -0.33 -6.42
CA GLN A 129 -18.27 -1.40 -5.44
C GLN A 129 -19.14 -2.59 -5.82
N ILE A 130 -18.61 -3.79 -5.61
CA ILE A 130 -19.27 -5.06 -5.89
C ILE A 130 -19.31 -5.96 -4.65
N ALA A 131 -20.33 -6.85 -4.61
CA ALA A 131 -20.42 -7.89 -3.60
C ALA A 131 -19.61 -9.13 -4.03
N VAL A 132 -18.81 -9.67 -3.11
CA VAL A 132 -18.01 -10.89 -3.26
C VAL A 132 -18.42 -11.87 -2.20
N ARG A 133 -18.80 -13.10 -2.59
CA ARG A 133 -19.28 -14.12 -1.65
C ARG A 133 -18.15 -14.68 -0.80
N LYS A 134 -17.01 -15.04 -1.44
CA LYS A 134 -15.86 -15.61 -0.73
C LYS A 134 -14.53 -15.42 -1.44
N ILE A 135 -13.50 -15.34 -0.63
CA ILE A 135 -12.09 -15.40 -1.05
C ILE A 135 -11.40 -16.48 -0.22
N GLU A 136 -10.65 -17.34 -0.90
CA GLU A 136 -9.89 -18.42 -0.30
C GLU A 136 -8.43 -18.32 -0.74
N PHE A 137 -7.49 -18.36 0.21
CA PHE A 137 -6.05 -18.48 -0.05
C PHE A 137 -5.34 -19.12 1.14
N SER A 138 -4.44 -20.06 0.88
CA SER A 138 -3.58 -20.70 1.88
C SER A 138 -4.30 -21.17 3.15
N GLY A 139 -5.54 -21.68 3.05
CA GLY A 139 -6.35 -22.13 4.19
C GLY A 139 -7.06 -21.02 4.97
N ILE A 140 -7.04 -19.79 4.47
CA ILE A 140 -7.83 -18.68 4.99
C ILE A 140 -9.05 -18.46 4.10
N LEU A 141 -10.20 -18.20 4.73
CA LEU A 141 -11.47 -17.93 4.08
C LEU A 141 -12.05 -16.61 4.59
N TYR A 142 -12.39 -15.73 3.68
CA TYR A 142 -13.21 -14.54 3.93
C TYR A 142 -14.55 -14.69 3.22
N LYS A 143 -15.64 -14.24 3.86
CA LYS A 143 -17.00 -14.32 3.34
C LYS A 143 -17.69 -12.95 3.33
N ASN A 144 -18.64 -12.78 2.41
CA ASN A 144 -19.54 -11.62 2.35
C ASN A 144 -18.80 -10.28 2.33
N LEU A 145 -17.90 -10.13 1.37
CA LEU A 145 -17.03 -8.98 1.22
C LEU A 145 -17.62 -7.94 0.26
N LYS A 146 -17.14 -6.71 0.40
CA LYS A 146 -17.25 -5.68 -0.63
C LYS A 146 -15.88 -5.45 -1.24
N ALA A 147 -15.82 -5.23 -2.53
CA ALA A 147 -14.60 -4.93 -3.25
C ALA A 147 -14.82 -3.75 -4.18
N ASP A 148 -13.77 -2.94 -4.34
CA ASP A 148 -13.76 -1.89 -5.33
C ASP A 148 -13.34 -2.45 -6.68
N LEU A 149 -14.03 -2.03 -7.75
CA LEU A 149 -13.84 -2.55 -9.09
C LEU A 149 -12.98 -1.59 -9.92
N VAL A 150 -11.76 -1.98 -10.23
CA VAL A 150 -10.79 -1.15 -10.97
C VAL A 150 -10.24 -1.92 -12.16
N ASN A 151 -9.91 -1.23 -13.26
CA ASN A 151 -9.23 -1.85 -14.38
C ASN A 151 -7.73 -2.01 -14.07
N LEU A 152 -7.31 -3.25 -13.83
CA LEU A 152 -5.92 -3.62 -13.55
C LEU A 152 -5.23 -4.32 -14.74
N GLY A 153 -5.83 -4.29 -15.93
CA GLY A 153 -5.32 -4.96 -17.11
C GLY A 153 -3.91 -4.50 -17.52
N HIS A 154 -3.57 -3.26 -17.22
CA HIS A 154 -2.23 -2.73 -17.52
C HIS A 154 -1.12 -3.41 -16.69
N ILE A 155 -1.41 -3.83 -15.44
CA ILE A 155 -0.46 -4.59 -14.61
C ILE A 155 -0.33 -5.99 -15.15
N GLU A 156 -1.47 -6.64 -15.37
CA GLU A 156 -1.55 -7.99 -15.89
C GLU A 156 -0.76 -8.12 -17.20
N ASN A 157 -1.01 -7.21 -18.16
CA ASN A 157 -0.32 -7.19 -19.44
C ASN A 157 1.19 -6.94 -19.30
N HIS A 158 1.59 -6.09 -18.36
CA HIS A 158 3.01 -5.80 -18.13
C HIS A 158 3.75 -6.96 -17.46
N ARG A 159 3.06 -7.72 -16.61
CA ARG A 159 3.64 -8.80 -15.81
C ARG A 159 3.48 -10.18 -16.44
N GLY A 160 2.58 -10.35 -17.40
CA GLY A 160 2.28 -11.62 -18.04
C GLY A 160 1.68 -12.65 -17.08
N VAL A 161 1.01 -12.21 -16.00
CA VAL A 161 0.37 -13.08 -15.01
C VAL A 161 -1.05 -12.60 -14.72
N LYS A 162 -1.97 -13.55 -14.53
CA LYS A 162 -3.37 -13.25 -14.21
C LYS A 162 -3.48 -12.55 -12.85
N ILE A 163 -3.97 -11.31 -12.84
CA ILE A 163 -4.18 -10.48 -11.65
C ILE A 163 -5.67 -10.31 -11.41
N LEU A 164 -6.19 -11.00 -10.40
CA LEU A 164 -7.58 -10.88 -9.97
C LEU A 164 -7.85 -9.56 -9.24
N GLY A 165 -6.84 -9.00 -8.56
CA GLY A 165 -7.02 -7.79 -7.77
C GLY A 165 -5.84 -7.48 -6.87
N LEU A 166 -6.10 -6.64 -5.85
CA LEU A 166 -5.18 -6.25 -4.78
C LEU A 166 -5.81 -6.60 -3.44
N ILE A 167 -4.99 -6.98 -2.46
CA ILE A 167 -5.42 -7.23 -1.08
C ILE A 167 -4.64 -6.33 -0.13
N GLY A 168 -5.36 -5.45 0.58
CA GLY A 168 -4.80 -4.44 1.47
C GLY A 168 -4.78 -4.84 2.94
N PHE A 169 -4.14 -3.99 3.76
CA PHE A 169 -3.97 -4.23 5.19
C PHE A 169 -5.27 -4.37 5.98
N SER A 170 -6.35 -3.68 5.60
CA SER A 170 -7.59 -3.72 6.38
C SER A 170 -8.15 -5.14 6.51
N MET A 171 -7.89 -6.00 5.52
CA MET A 171 -8.30 -7.40 5.56
C MET A 171 -7.53 -8.23 6.59
N MET A 172 -6.37 -7.75 7.06
CA MET A 172 -5.47 -8.48 7.97
C MET A 172 -5.31 -7.79 9.34
N ARG A 173 -6.04 -6.68 9.61
CA ARG A 173 -5.83 -5.85 10.83
C ARG A 173 -6.05 -6.58 12.15
N ASN A 174 -6.86 -7.62 12.16
CA ASN A 174 -7.15 -8.44 13.34
C ASN A 174 -6.19 -9.62 13.48
N LEU A 175 -5.08 -9.59 12.76
CA LEU A 175 -4.02 -10.59 12.78
C LEU A 175 -2.68 -9.92 13.07
N GLU A 176 -1.74 -10.67 13.62
CA GLU A 176 -0.34 -10.28 13.56
C GLU A 176 0.22 -10.70 12.20
N ILE A 177 0.90 -9.78 11.54
CA ILE A 177 1.37 -9.90 10.17
C ILE A 177 2.90 -9.92 10.19
N ILE A 178 3.52 -11.00 9.69
CA ILE A 178 4.96 -11.06 9.49
C ILE A 178 5.23 -11.16 8.00
N ILE A 179 5.93 -10.16 7.45
CA ILE A 179 6.32 -10.09 6.04
C ILE A 179 7.80 -10.43 5.95
N ASP A 180 8.13 -11.51 5.27
CA ASP A 180 9.51 -11.93 5.00
C ASP A 180 9.80 -11.86 3.50
N PRO A 181 10.30 -10.72 3.00
CA PRO A 181 10.57 -10.55 1.58
C PRO A 181 11.70 -11.44 1.07
N LYS A 182 12.68 -11.77 1.89
CA LYS A 182 13.82 -12.61 1.50
C LYS A 182 13.37 -14.04 1.19
N ASN A 183 12.54 -14.61 2.06
CA ASN A 183 12.00 -15.95 1.89
C ASN A 183 10.73 -15.96 1.02
N SER A 184 10.23 -14.80 0.60
CA SER A 184 8.96 -14.66 -0.12
C SER A 184 7.80 -15.29 0.64
N GLU A 185 7.65 -14.93 1.91
CA GLU A 185 6.63 -15.46 2.81
C GLU A 185 5.86 -14.34 3.51
N LEU A 186 4.56 -14.55 3.68
CA LEU A 186 3.68 -13.77 4.53
C LEU A 186 3.10 -14.70 5.59
N LYS A 187 3.42 -14.49 6.86
CA LYS A 187 2.84 -15.25 7.96
C LYS A 187 1.75 -14.42 8.63
N LEU A 188 0.57 -15.00 8.78
CA LEU A 188 -0.57 -14.42 9.49
C LEU A 188 -0.85 -15.25 10.74
N ILE A 189 -0.98 -14.58 11.89
CA ILE A 189 -1.14 -15.23 13.21
C ILE A 189 -2.39 -14.65 13.86
N ARG A 190 -3.24 -15.51 14.40
CA ARG A 190 -4.43 -15.11 15.16
C ARG A 190 -4.02 -14.44 16.46
N ILE A 191 -4.67 -13.29 16.72
CA ILE A 191 -4.48 -12.53 17.95
C ILE A 191 -5.83 -12.30 18.64
N ASP A 192 -5.80 -12.10 19.94
CA ASP A 192 -6.94 -11.74 20.75
C ASP A 192 -7.27 -10.23 20.65
N LYS A 193 -8.28 -9.77 21.36
CA LYS A 193 -8.70 -8.35 21.41
C LYS A 193 -7.62 -7.42 22.00
N ARG A 194 -6.61 -7.97 22.69
CA ARG A 194 -5.45 -7.23 23.23
C ARG A 194 -4.25 -7.25 22.30
N GLY A 195 -4.36 -8.02 21.18
CA GLY A 195 -3.29 -8.20 20.23
C GLY A 195 -2.28 -9.28 20.64
N GLU A 196 -2.60 -10.09 21.67
CA GLU A 196 -1.78 -11.22 22.04
C GLU A 196 -2.09 -12.44 21.15
N ARG A 197 -1.07 -13.25 20.84
CA ARG A 197 -1.26 -14.47 20.06
C ARG A 197 -2.15 -15.43 20.84
N VAL A 198 -3.12 -16.04 20.16
CA VAL A 198 -4.09 -16.96 20.77
C VAL A 198 -3.39 -18.18 21.37
N ASN A 199 -2.38 -18.71 20.68
CA ASN A 199 -1.52 -19.78 21.17
C ASN A 199 -0.05 -19.37 21.09
N ASN A 200 0.70 -19.62 22.17
CA ASN A 200 2.14 -19.32 22.26
C ASN A 200 3.03 -20.40 21.63
N THR A 201 2.51 -21.21 20.71
CA THR A 201 3.30 -22.28 20.06
C THR A 201 4.37 -21.73 19.11
N ASP A 202 4.16 -20.54 18.59
CA ASP A 202 5.14 -19.85 17.75
C ASP A 202 6.04 -18.97 18.62
N SER A 203 7.36 -19.07 18.45
CA SER A 203 8.31 -18.18 19.11
C SER A 203 8.01 -16.71 18.76
N GLU A 204 8.15 -15.84 19.75
CA GLU A 204 8.00 -14.42 19.54
C GLU A 204 8.97 -13.93 18.46
N PHE A 205 8.46 -13.09 17.54
CA PHE A 205 9.29 -12.48 16.51
C PHE A 205 10.16 -11.38 17.13
N LYS A 206 11.46 -11.64 17.26
CA LYS A 206 12.41 -10.66 17.79
C LYS A 206 12.71 -9.61 16.73
N THR A 207 12.59 -8.35 17.11
CA THR A 207 12.86 -7.17 16.27
C THR A 207 14.10 -6.44 16.74
N ASP A 208 14.86 -5.86 15.80
CA ASP A 208 16.00 -4.99 16.10
C ASP A 208 15.54 -3.55 16.32
N PHE A 209 14.39 -3.20 15.75
CA PHE A 209 13.76 -1.89 15.90
C PHE A 209 12.24 -2.04 16.01
N THR A 210 11.65 -1.22 16.85
CA THR A 210 10.18 -1.16 17.04
C THR A 210 9.72 0.29 17.12
N GLN A 211 8.59 0.60 16.50
CA GLN A 211 7.92 1.88 16.67
C GLN A 211 6.41 1.71 16.86
N LYS A 212 5.78 2.69 17.51
CA LYS A 212 4.34 2.76 17.65
C LYS A 212 3.69 3.18 16.32
N ILE A 213 2.63 2.48 15.89
CA ILE A 213 1.79 2.91 14.78
C ILE A 213 0.89 4.04 15.27
N GLU A 214 0.96 5.19 14.60
CA GLU A 214 0.16 6.37 14.93
C GLU A 214 -1.03 6.52 13.97
N GLY A 215 -2.07 7.20 14.45
CA GLY A 215 -3.27 7.46 13.68
C GLY A 215 -4.26 6.28 13.62
N ASN A 216 -5.39 6.53 12.98
CA ASN A 216 -6.49 5.57 12.77
C ASN A 216 -6.66 5.22 11.28
N THR A 217 -5.64 5.44 10.49
CA THR A 217 -5.70 5.18 9.05
C THR A 217 -5.59 3.69 8.76
N ASN A 218 -6.17 3.26 7.65
CA ASN A 218 -6.00 1.89 7.16
C ASN A 218 -4.67 1.69 6.43
N ILE A 219 -3.83 2.72 6.40
CA ILE A 219 -2.50 2.74 5.79
C ILE A 219 -1.47 2.83 6.92
N LEU A 220 -0.40 2.07 6.80
CA LEU A 220 0.69 2.08 7.77
C LEU A 220 1.68 3.19 7.45
N PHE A 221 1.91 4.06 8.42
CA PHE A 221 2.96 5.07 8.35
C PHE A 221 4.13 4.72 9.26
N ILE A 222 5.33 4.88 8.75
CA ILE A 222 6.60 4.66 9.42
C ILE A 222 7.34 5.99 9.51
N ARG A 223 7.88 6.32 10.68
CA ARG A 223 8.75 7.46 10.86
C ARG A 223 10.19 7.09 10.58
N GLY A 224 10.83 7.87 9.71
CA GLY A 224 12.25 7.81 9.42
C GLY A 224 12.87 9.20 9.45
N LYS A 225 14.19 9.28 9.34
CA LYS A 225 14.93 10.55 9.29
C LYS A 225 15.76 10.63 8.02
N ILE A 226 15.80 11.82 7.42
CA ILE A 226 16.73 12.20 6.35
C ILE A 226 17.28 13.58 6.69
N ALA A 227 18.57 13.80 6.56
CA ALA A 227 19.23 15.05 6.96
C ALA A 227 18.87 15.48 8.38
N GLY A 228 18.74 14.53 9.32
CA GLY A 228 18.34 14.76 10.70
C GLY A 228 16.87 15.15 10.92
N LYS A 229 16.06 15.28 9.87
CA LYS A 229 14.63 15.66 9.96
C LYS A 229 13.74 14.43 9.98
N ASN A 230 12.75 14.43 10.90
CA ASN A 230 11.72 13.39 10.95
C ASN A 230 10.76 13.54 9.77
N LEU A 231 10.50 12.44 9.09
CA LEU A 231 9.63 12.33 7.94
C LEU A 231 8.64 11.19 8.14
N ASN A 232 7.46 11.35 7.55
CA ASN A 232 6.36 10.38 7.63
C ASN A 232 6.25 9.63 6.30
N PHE A 233 6.51 8.32 6.33
CA PHE A 233 6.54 7.47 5.15
C PHE A 233 5.37 6.49 5.14
N CYS A 234 4.62 6.43 4.05
CA CYS A 234 3.70 5.33 3.79
C CYS A 234 4.51 4.04 3.52
N PHE A 235 4.14 2.93 4.17
CA PHE A 235 4.73 1.62 3.93
C PHE A 235 3.88 0.85 2.90
N ASP A 236 4.45 0.58 1.73
CA ASP A 236 3.72 0.06 0.58
C ASP A 236 4.44 -1.12 -0.08
N THR A 237 3.87 -2.33 0.07
CA THR A 237 4.43 -3.57 -0.51
C THR A 237 4.23 -3.68 -2.02
N ALA A 238 3.33 -2.89 -2.61
CA ALA A 238 3.09 -2.83 -4.04
C ALA A 238 3.88 -1.70 -4.73
N ALA A 239 4.55 -0.84 -3.98
CA ALA A 239 5.45 0.16 -4.52
C ALA A 239 6.77 -0.48 -4.96
N GLU A 240 7.05 -0.48 -6.25
CA GLU A 240 8.27 -1.09 -6.82
C GLU A 240 9.54 -0.28 -6.58
N THR A 241 9.42 0.92 -6.07
CA THR A 241 10.52 1.78 -5.64
C THR A 241 10.04 2.70 -4.52
N ASN A 242 10.97 3.25 -3.75
CA ASN A 242 10.64 4.28 -2.76
C ASN A 242 10.26 5.59 -3.46
N ALA A 243 9.60 6.49 -2.74
CA ALA A 243 9.33 7.84 -3.18
C ALA A 243 9.63 8.86 -2.08
N ILE A 244 10.04 10.06 -2.48
CA ILE A 244 10.17 11.26 -1.64
C ILE A 244 9.35 12.37 -2.30
N SER A 245 8.65 13.15 -1.47
CA SER A 245 7.90 14.31 -1.95
C SER A 245 8.84 15.34 -2.58
N SER A 246 8.48 15.83 -3.77
CA SER A 246 9.17 16.94 -4.43
C SER A 246 9.15 18.23 -3.61
N ASP A 247 8.18 18.36 -2.69
CA ASP A 247 8.00 19.52 -1.81
C ASP A 247 8.80 19.41 -0.51
N SER A 248 9.63 18.36 -0.41
CA SER A 248 10.55 18.19 0.71
C SER A 248 11.56 19.34 0.80
N ASN A 249 11.98 19.63 2.03
CA ASN A 249 12.98 20.68 2.28
C ASN A 249 14.25 20.45 1.44
N LYS A 250 14.86 21.54 0.97
CA LYS A 250 16.11 21.51 0.17
C LYS A 250 17.21 20.68 0.84
N SER A 251 17.34 20.73 2.17
CA SER A 251 18.34 19.91 2.90
C SER A 251 18.08 18.40 2.76
N ILE A 252 16.83 17.97 2.59
CA ILE A 252 16.48 16.56 2.32
C ILE A 252 16.79 16.22 0.87
N LEU A 253 16.31 17.06 -0.06
CA LEU A 253 16.50 16.80 -1.49
C LEU A 253 18.00 16.81 -1.89
N SER A 254 18.85 17.59 -1.20
CA SER A 254 20.29 17.64 -1.45
C SER A 254 21.05 16.36 -1.03
N THR A 255 20.46 15.50 -0.19
CA THR A 255 21.06 14.20 0.16
C THR A 255 20.81 13.13 -0.89
N LEU A 256 19.92 13.39 -1.85
CA LEU A 256 19.57 12.44 -2.90
C LEU A 256 20.52 12.56 -4.09
N THR A 257 21.02 11.45 -4.57
CA THR A 257 21.80 11.40 -5.81
C THR A 257 20.87 11.22 -7.00
N ILE A 258 20.67 12.26 -7.80
CA ILE A 258 19.79 12.20 -8.99
C ILE A 258 20.56 11.50 -10.12
N MET A 259 19.95 10.47 -10.71
CA MET A 259 20.54 9.67 -11.78
C MET A 259 19.96 9.98 -13.16
N ARG A 260 18.63 10.19 -13.24
CA ARG A 260 17.94 10.43 -14.52
C ARG A 260 16.49 10.92 -14.31
N ARG A 261 15.90 11.41 -15.38
CA ARG A 261 14.44 11.58 -15.47
C ARG A 261 13.79 10.26 -15.86
N SER A 262 12.59 10.02 -15.36
CA SER A 262 11.80 8.82 -15.65
C SER A 262 10.31 9.19 -15.75
N ILE A 263 9.49 8.23 -16.19
CA ILE A 263 8.05 8.40 -16.24
C ILE A 263 7.43 7.44 -15.24
N LEU A 264 6.65 7.99 -14.32
CA LEU A 264 5.84 7.27 -13.38
C LEU A 264 4.48 6.96 -14.01
N LYS A 265 4.04 5.72 -13.87
CA LYS A 265 2.68 5.27 -14.17
C LYS A 265 2.05 4.77 -12.87
N GLY A 266 0.92 5.35 -12.48
CA GLY A 266 0.12 4.89 -11.35
C GLY A 266 -1.00 3.94 -11.78
N ALA A 267 -1.93 3.68 -10.87
CA ALA A 267 -3.10 2.84 -11.10
C ALA A 267 -4.06 3.42 -12.18
N GLY A 268 -4.00 4.72 -12.43
CA GLY A 268 -4.77 5.39 -13.48
C GLY A 268 -4.06 5.43 -14.83
N THR A 269 -4.62 6.18 -15.78
CA THR A 269 -4.03 6.43 -17.10
C THR A 269 -3.01 7.57 -17.09
N ALA A 270 -2.96 8.35 -16.03
CA ALA A 270 -2.08 9.49 -15.89
C ALA A 270 -0.61 9.06 -15.82
N ARG A 271 0.25 9.88 -16.42
CA ARG A 271 1.71 9.71 -16.41
C ARG A 271 2.32 10.98 -15.88
N SER A 272 3.28 10.85 -14.97
CA SER A 272 4.02 11.99 -14.42
C SER A 272 5.51 11.83 -14.71
N GLU A 273 6.17 12.92 -15.10
CA GLU A 273 7.63 12.94 -15.16
C GLU A 273 8.17 13.05 -13.73
N VAL A 274 9.14 12.21 -13.41
CA VAL A 274 9.74 12.13 -12.07
C VAL A 274 11.26 12.08 -12.18
N LEU A 275 11.95 12.49 -11.12
CA LEU A 275 13.38 12.28 -11.00
C LEU A 275 13.62 10.92 -10.33
N PHE A 276 14.47 10.11 -10.93
CA PHE A 276 14.91 8.84 -10.37
C PHE A 276 16.32 9.00 -9.83
N GLY A 277 16.53 8.53 -8.61
CA GLY A 277 17.81 8.66 -7.92
C GLY A 277 17.99 7.63 -6.82
N ARG A 278 18.93 7.92 -5.93
CA ARG A 278 19.22 7.13 -4.73
C ARG A 278 19.11 7.99 -3.47
N MET A 279 18.50 7.41 -2.47
CA MET A 279 18.41 7.95 -1.12
C MET A 279 19.56 7.37 -0.29
N ASN A 280 20.46 8.25 0.18
CA ASN A 280 21.73 7.84 0.80
C ASN A 280 21.79 8.09 2.31
N ASP A 281 20.82 8.82 2.87
CA ASP A 281 20.80 9.23 4.28
C ASP A 281 19.44 8.94 4.91
N PHE A 282 18.99 7.67 4.86
CA PHE A 282 17.76 7.28 5.53
C PHE A 282 18.09 6.58 6.83
N LYS A 283 17.47 7.03 7.93
CA LYS A 283 17.62 6.42 9.26
C LYS A 283 16.28 6.01 9.83
N ILE A 284 16.23 4.84 10.43
CA ILE A 284 15.11 4.34 11.22
C ILE A 284 15.65 3.79 12.55
N GLY A 285 15.28 4.43 13.67
CA GLY A 285 16.00 4.26 14.92
C GLY A 285 17.47 4.64 14.76
N GLU A 286 18.35 3.78 15.20
CA GLU A 286 19.80 3.92 15.05
C GLU A 286 20.35 3.32 13.74
N ASN A 287 19.49 2.67 12.94
CA ASN A 287 19.89 1.99 11.72
C ASN A 287 19.92 2.96 10.54
N GLU A 288 21.04 3.03 9.85
CA GLU A 288 21.22 3.81 8.63
C GLU A 288 21.15 2.89 7.41
N ILE A 289 20.30 3.27 6.44
CA ILE A 289 20.10 2.56 5.20
C ILE A 289 20.50 3.50 4.05
N ARG A 290 21.41 3.04 3.22
CA ARG A 290 21.97 3.81 2.11
C ARG A 290 21.59 3.22 0.77
N GLU A 291 21.75 4.02 -0.29
CA GLU A 291 21.62 3.62 -1.70
C GLU A 291 20.26 3.02 -2.11
N MET A 292 19.20 3.35 -1.39
CA MET A 292 17.86 2.92 -1.80
C MET A 292 17.39 3.67 -3.05
N GLU A 293 17.05 2.94 -4.11
CA GLU A 293 16.41 3.53 -5.29
C GLU A 293 15.16 4.28 -4.88
N THR A 294 15.01 5.50 -5.37
CA THR A 294 13.97 6.43 -4.95
C THR A 294 13.56 7.32 -6.11
N ILE A 295 12.28 7.60 -6.25
CA ILE A 295 11.78 8.66 -7.11
C ILE A 295 11.47 9.91 -6.29
N ILE A 296 11.64 11.07 -6.93
CA ILE A 296 11.17 12.35 -6.41
C ILE A 296 9.95 12.74 -7.23
N THR A 297 8.81 12.88 -6.56
CA THR A 297 7.51 13.19 -7.18
C THR A 297 6.63 13.96 -6.21
N ASN A 298 5.58 14.62 -6.72
CA ASN A 298 4.56 15.22 -5.85
C ASN A 298 3.74 14.12 -5.18
N LEU A 299 3.53 14.23 -3.86
CA LEU A 299 2.75 13.29 -3.04
C LEU A 299 1.51 13.94 -2.39
N ASP A 300 1.10 15.15 -2.84
CA ASP A 300 -0.04 15.87 -2.25
C ASP A 300 -1.33 15.07 -2.38
N ALA A 301 -1.59 14.52 -3.57
CA ALA A 301 -2.78 13.69 -3.81
C ALA A 301 -2.88 12.50 -2.83
N LEU A 302 -1.75 11.92 -2.43
CA LEU A 302 -1.72 10.85 -1.42
C LEU A 302 -1.94 11.40 -0.02
N SER A 303 -1.34 12.54 0.30
CA SER A 303 -1.52 13.22 1.58
C SER A 303 -2.99 13.56 1.82
N ASP A 304 -3.69 14.06 0.79
CA ASP A 304 -5.11 14.37 0.83
C ASP A 304 -5.96 13.11 1.08
N VAL A 305 -5.68 12.02 0.35
CA VAL A 305 -6.41 10.75 0.49
C VAL A 305 -6.19 10.11 1.85
N TYR A 306 -4.96 10.13 2.34
CA TYR A 306 -4.64 9.52 3.63
C TYR A 306 -5.00 10.42 4.83
N GLY A 307 -5.39 11.68 4.58
CA GLY A 307 -5.69 12.65 5.62
C GLY A 307 -4.51 12.98 6.53
N THR A 308 -3.29 12.73 6.03
CA THR A 308 -2.04 13.00 6.75
C THR A 308 -0.93 13.33 5.76
N LYS A 309 -0.04 14.22 6.17
CA LYS A 309 1.11 14.58 5.35
C LYS A 309 1.97 13.35 5.08
N THR A 310 2.18 13.05 3.80
CA THR A 310 3.01 11.96 3.31
C THR A 310 4.30 12.56 2.75
N ASP A 311 5.40 12.47 3.51
CA ASP A 311 6.70 12.98 3.08
C ASP A 311 7.40 12.03 2.11
N GLY A 312 7.04 10.75 2.15
CA GLY A 312 7.60 9.72 1.27
C GLY A 312 6.85 8.40 1.33
N MET A 313 7.36 7.43 0.61
CA MET A 313 6.87 6.07 0.56
C MET A 313 8.04 5.10 0.59
N LEU A 314 7.92 4.07 1.41
CA LEU A 314 8.87 2.98 1.53
C LEU A 314 8.31 1.75 0.80
N GLY A 315 8.91 1.43 -0.33
CA GLY A 315 8.53 0.32 -1.21
C GLY A 315 9.59 -0.79 -1.24
N TYR A 316 9.71 -1.44 -2.39
CA TYR A 316 10.52 -2.64 -2.58
C TYR A 316 11.95 -2.54 -2.02
N ASN A 317 12.67 -1.43 -2.24
CA ASN A 317 14.05 -1.30 -1.77
C ASN A 317 14.15 -1.26 -0.24
N PHE A 318 13.16 -0.70 0.44
CA PHE A 318 13.06 -0.76 1.89
C PHE A 318 12.65 -2.16 2.36
N LEU A 319 11.72 -2.81 1.66
CA LEU A 319 11.28 -4.17 1.98
C LEU A 319 12.42 -5.19 1.94
N GLN A 320 13.45 -4.97 1.13
CA GLN A 320 14.63 -5.84 1.07
C GLN A 320 15.55 -5.70 2.30
N GLN A 321 15.29 -4.73 3.20
CA GLN A 321 16.16 -4.48 4.35
C GLN A 321 15.93 -5.45 5.51
N GLY A 322 14.81 -6.19 5.54
CA GLY A 322 14.55 -7.09 6.64
C GLY A 322 13.21 -7.82 6.59
N THR A 323 12.87 -8.42 7.71
CA THR A 323 11.57 -9.04 7.98
C THR A 323 10.77 -8.12 8.90
N PHE A 324 9.51 -7.90 8.59
CA PHE A 324 8.65 -6.93 9.25
C PHE A 324 7.57 -7.63 10.07
N CYS A 325 7.28 -7.11 11.27
CA CYS A 325 6.19 -7.57 12.12
C CYS A 325 5.24 -6.41 12.39
N ILE A 326 3.95 -6.60 12.13
CA ILE A 326 2.93 -5.57 12.25
C ILE A 326 1.77 -6.12 13.06
N ASN A 327 1.41 -5.40 14.14
CA ASN A 327 0.26 -5.71 14.98
C ASN A 327 -0.55 -4.43 15.20
N PHE A 328 -1.64 -4.29 14.46
CA PHE A 328 -2.47 -3.08 14.53
C PHE A 328 -3.24 -2.95 15.85
N VAL A 329 -3.56 -4.06 16.51
CA VAL A 329 -4.25 -4.03 17.81
C VAL A 329 -3.34 -3.49 18.90
N LYS A 330 -2.07 -3.94 18.93
CA LYS A 330 -1.02 -3.38 19.81
C LYS A 330 -0.49 -2.03 19.32
N LYS A 331 -0.88 -1.63 18.11
CA LYS A 331 -0.31 -0.44 17.42
C LYS A 331 1.21 -0.51 17.32
N GLN A 332 1.75 -1.64 16.92
CA GLN A 332 3.18 -1.92 16.89
C GLN A 332 3.64 -2.31 15.48
N PHE A 333 4.71 -1.67 15.04
CA PHE A 333 5.50 -2.02 13.88
C PHE A 333 6.91 -2.38 14.33
N GLY A 334 7.44 -3.49 13.83
CA GLY A 334 8.80 -3.91 14.11
C GLY A 334 9.54 -4.36 12.86
N ILE A 335 10.85 -4.23 12.87
CA ILE A 335 11.73 -4.74 11.82
C ILE A 335 12.89 -5.52 12.45
N ARG A 336 13.20 -6.67 11.87
CA ARG A 336 14.45 -7.39 12.05
C ARG A 336 15.25 -7.23 10.76
N PHE A 337 16.37 -6.52 10.83
CA PHE A 337 17.20 -6.24 9.67
C PHE A 337 17.88 -7.50 9.15
N SER A 338 17.96 -7.61 7.83
CA SER A 338 18.79 -8.64 7.20
C SER A 338 20.26 -8.37 7.54
N LYS A 339 20.97 -9.39 8.00
CA LYS A 339 22.43 -9.28 8.14
C LYS A 339 23.03 -8.97 6.77
N LYS A 340 23.87 -7.94 6.69
CA LYS A 340 24.68 -7.71 5.49
C LYS A 340 25.59 -8.93 5.36
N GLU A 341 25.50 -9.62 4.23
CA GLU A 341 26.52 -10.61 3.90
C GLU A 341 27.82 -9.82 3.72
N GLU A 342 28.80 -10.05 4.59
CA GLU A 342 30.16 -9.57 4.38
C GLU A 342 30.68 -10.29 3.13
N ILE A 343 30.88 -9.53 2.06
CA ILE A 343 31.47 -10.00 0.80
C ILE A 343 32.99 -9.95 0.95
#